data_e9c4673c08002cb473fd936cd3b46dcc
#
_entry.id   e9c4673c08002cb473fd936cd3b46dcc
#
_cell.length_a   1.000
_cell.length_b   1.000
_cell.length_c   1.000
_cell.angle_alpha   90.00
_cell.angle_beta   90.00
_cell.angle_gamma   90.00
#
_symmetry.space_group_name_H-M   'P 1'
#
loop_
_entity.id
_entity.type
_entity.pdbx_description
1 polymer ?
#
loop_
_entity_poly.entity_id
_entity_poly.type
_entity_poly.pdbx_seq_one_letter_code
_entity_poly.pdbx_strand_id
1 'polypeptide(L)'
;MDKKNNNIGRGEFLARLGAGSALTVAALTGCKPTNLKFDPYNVDDDDVPTDKMTYRTNHNTGDKVSILGYGCMRWPMRKGENGRDELDQEKINELVDYAVAHGVNYFDTSPVYCQGNSERATGIALSRIPRDKYFIATKMSNFSNYTRENSILMYNRSFELLQVDTIDYYLLHNLGNDIRSF
;
A
#
# COMPACT_ATOMS: atom_id res chain seq x y z
N MET A 1 -8.45 -26.48 50.99
CA MET A 1 -7.39 -26.26 49.96
C MET A 1 -7.99 -25.36 48.89
N ASP A 2 -7.79 -24.05 49.05
CA ASP A 2 -8.34 -23.04 48.12
C ASP A 2 -7.44 -22.93 46.89
N LYS A 3 -7.98 -23.27 45.72
CA LYS A 3 -7.33 -22.98 44.42
C LYS A 3 -7.49 -21.48 44.11
N LYS A 4 -6.45 -20.70 44.35
CA LYS A 4 -6.34 -19.33 43.87
C LYS A 4 -6.42 -19.32 42.33
N ASN A 5 -7.50 -18.75 41.82
CA ASN A 5 -7.71 -18.54 40.40
C ASN A 5 -6.84 -17.36 39.93
N ASN A 6 -5.69 -17.65 39.29
CA ASN A 6 -4.76 -16.64 38.76
C ASN A 6 -5.20 -16.17 37.36
N ASN A 7 -6.36 -15.53 37.27
CA ASN A 7 -6.74 -14.84 36.06
C ASN A 7 -6.07 -13.47 36.00
N ILE A 8 -5.02 -13.37 35.19
CA ILE A 8 -4.35 -12.11 34.86
C ILE A 8 -5.25 -11.32 33.92
N GLY A 9 -5.61 -10.09 34.30
CA GLY A 9 -6.40 -9.21 33.44
C GLY A 9 -5.63 -8.77 32.18
N ARG A 10 -6.35 -8.47 31.07
CA ARG A 10 -5.74 -8.03 29.80
C ARG A 10 -4.75 -6.87 29.95
N GLY A 11 -5.04 -5.90 30.83
CA GLY A 11 -4.16 -4.76 31.10
C GLY A 11 -2.86 -5.16 31.78
N GLU A 12 -2.93 -6.10 32.74
CA GLU A 12 -1.75 -6.61 33.45
C GLU A 12 -0.89 -7.50 32.55
N PHE A 13 -1.51 -8.27 31.64
CA PHE A 13 -0.80 -9.05 30.63
C PHE A 13 -0.02 -8.16 29.67
N LEU A 14 -0.64 -7.08 29.16
CA LEU A 14 0.01 -6.12 28.27
C LEU A 14 1.13 -5.32 28.96
N ALA A 15 0.95 -4.95 30.23
CA ALA A 15 1.98 -4.28 31.00
C ALA A 15 3.21 -5.17 31.25
N ARG A 16 2.99 -6.46 31.48
CA ARG A 16 4.09 -7.44 31.68
C ARG A 16 4.82 -7.76 30.37
N LEU A 17 4.11 -7.80 29.23
CA LEU A 17 4.69 -7.94 27.89
C LEU A 17 5.54 -6.71 27.51
N GLY A 18 5.05 -5.51 27.77
CA GLY A 18 5.77 -4.27 27.50
C GLY A 18 7.05 -4.13 28.31
N ALA A 19 7.02 -4.48 29.59
CA ALA A 19 8.19 -4.43 30.45
C ALA A 19 9.24 -5.52 30.11
N GLY A 20 8.78 -6.71 29.71
CA GLY A 20 9.67 -7.82 29.34
C GLY A 20 10.38 -7.60 28.00
N SER A 21 9.70 -7.01 27.01
CA SER A 21 10.28 -6.77 25.69
C SER A 21 11.34 -5.65 25.70
N ALA A 22 11.17 -4.62 26.52
CA ALA A 22 12.16 -3.54 26.65
C ALA A 22 13.49 -4.02 27.28
N LEU A 23 13.41 -4.93 28.26
CA LEU A 23 14.59 -5.49 28.93
C LEU A 23 15.34 -6.52 28.06
N THR A 24 14.64 -7.33 27.27
CA THR A 24 15.27 -8.33 26.39
C THR A 24 15.98 -7.71 25.19
N VAL A 25 15.44 -6.64 24.61
CA VAL A 25 16.10 -5.92 23.49
C VAL A 25 17.38 -5.23 23.97
N ALA A 26 17.37 -4.62 25.16
CA ALA A 26 18.56 -3.96 25.71
C ALA A 26 19.69 -4.94 26.07
N ALA A 27 19.35 -6.19 26.46
CA ALA A 27 20.33 -7.22 26.83
C ALA A 27 20.99 -7.88 25.59
N LEU A 28 20.32 -7.90 24.43
CA LEU A 28 20.81 -8.58 23.23
C LEU A 28 21.64 -7.68 22.30
N THR A 29 21.53 -6.36 22.40
CA THR A 29 22.17 -5.44 21.45
C THR A 29 23.38 -4.70 22.01
N GLY A 30 23.60 -4.70 23.31
CA GLY A 30 24.72 -3.94 23.92
C GLY A 30 24.69 -2.43 23.62
N CYS A 31 23.64 -1.94 22.99
CA CYS A 31 23.45 -0.55 22.65
C CYS A 31 22.93 0.23 23.85
N LYS A 32 23.62 1.30 24.23
CA LYS A 32 23.05 2.32 25.13
C LYS A 32 21.73 2.80 24.51
N PRO A 33 20.67 2.99 25.32
CA PRO A 33 19.43 3.58 24.81
C PRO A 33 19.77 5.02 24.35
N THR A 34 20.03 5.18 23.09
CA THR A 34 19.94 6.49 22.46
C THR A 34 18.48 6.88 22.52
N ASN A 35 18.19 8.09 23.00
CA ASN A 35 16.85 8.69 22.92
C ASN A 35 16.51 8.93 21.46
N LEU A 36 16.21 7.87 20.72
CA LEU A 36 15.65 7.94 19.37
C LEU A 36 14.23 8.50 19.52
N LYS A 37 14.13 9.81 19.47
CA LYS A 37 12.88 10.46 19.13
C LYS A 37 12.65 10.15 17.65
N PHE A 38 11.94 9.06 17.37
CA PHE A 38 11.44 8.81 16.02
C PHE A 38 10.46 9.92 15.68
N ASP A 39 10.90 10.84 14.82
CA ASP A 39 10.02 11.82 14.19
C ASP A 39 9.64 11.28 12.81
N PRO A 40 8.40 10.80 12.63
CA PRO A 40 7.97 10.24 11.36
C PRO A 40 7.92 11.28 10.22
N TYR A 41 8.08 12.57 10.53
CA TYR A 41 8.07 13.67 9.56
C TYR A 41 9.47 14.22 9.26
N ASN A 42 10.49 13.74 9.93
CA ASN A 42 11.87 14.16 9.75
C ASN A 42 12.80 12.95 9.69
N VAL A 43 12.49 12.02 8.79
CA VAL A 43 13.37 10.90 8.43
C VAL A 43 14.30 11.43 7.36
N ASP A 44 15.61 11.41 7.61
CA ASP A 44 16.60 11.73 6.59
C ASP A 44 16.55 10.64 5.52
N ASP A 45 16.37 10.98 4.25
CA ASP A 45 16.23 10.02 3.16
C ASP A 45 17.45 9.08 3.08
N ASP A 46 18.62 9.54 3.50
CA ASP A 46 19.86 8.76 3.57
C ASP A 46 19.81 7.63 4.61
N ASP A 47 18.91 7.72 5.60
CA ASP A 47 18.75 6.71 6.66
C ASP A 47 17.79 5.56 6.26
N VAL A 48 17.06 5.68 5.14
CA VAL A 48 16.14 4.66 4.67
C VAL A 48 16.85 3.66 3.76
N PRO A 49 17.03 2.40 4.19
CA PRO A 49 17.78 1.43 3.38
C PRO A 49 17.02 1.03 2.12
N THR A 50 17.74 0.95 0.99
CA THR A 50 17.20 0.53 -0.31
C THR A 50 17.24 -1.00 -0.53
N ASP A 51 17.93 -1.75 0.33
CA ASP A 51 18.22 -3.18 0.17
C ASP A 51 17.53 -4.09 1.20
N LYS A 52 16.65 -3.53 2.05
CA LYS A 52 16.07 -4.25 3.20
C LYS A 52 14.57 -4.52 3.06
N MET A 53 13.99 -4.36 1.88
CA MET A 53 12.59 -4.72 1.66
C MET A 53 12.37 -6.22 1.89
N THR A 54 11.36 -6.55 2.69
CA THR A 54 10.92 -7.92 2.86
C THR A 54 9.90 -8.29 1.80
N TYR A 55 10.08 -9.45 1.17
CA TYR A 55 9.17 -9.97 0.16
C TYR A 55 8.47 -11.24 0.64
N ARG A 56 7.31 -11.52 0.08
CA ARG A 56 6.59 -12.78 0.23
C ARG A 56 6.29 -13.35 -1.15
N THR A 57 6.40 -14.66 -1.26
CA THR A 57 6.05 -15.35 -2.51
C THR A 57 4.59 -15.76 -2.47
N ASN A 58 3.85 -15.36 -3.49
CA ASN A 58 2.50 -15.86 -3.72
C ASN A 58 2.62 -17.32 -4.18
N HIS A 59 2.14 -18.27 -3.40
CA HIS A 59 2.29 -19.69 -3.69
C HIS A 59 1.54 -20.15 -4.94
N ASN A 60 0.52 -19.41 -5.37
CA ASN A 60 -0.27 -19.78 -6.55
C ASN A 60 0.36 -19.30 -7.86
N THR A 61 1.01 -18.12 -7.84
CA THR A 61 1.56 -17.48 -9.05
C THR A 61 3.10 -17.54 -9.10
N GLY A 62 3.74 -17.71 -7.95
CA GLY A 62 5.19 -17.61 -7.83
C GLY A 62 5.71 -16.17 -7.68
N ASP A 63 4.83 -15.17 -7.72
CA ASP A 63 5.20 -13.77 -7.65
C ASP A 63 5.87 -13.44 -6.31
N LYS A 64 7.00 -12.76 -6.37
CA LYS A 64 7.71 -12.27 -5.20
C LYS A 64 7.32 -10.81 -4.94
N VAL A 65 6.36 -10.61 -4.02
CA VAL A 65 5.73 -9.32 -3.75
C VAL A 65 6.28 -8.70 -2.47
N SER A 66 6.56 -7.39 -2.49
CA SER A 66 6.95 -6.63 -1.29
C SER A 66 5.81 -6.63 -0.26
N ILE A 67 6.14 -6.81 1.03
CA ILE A 67 5.12 -6.77 2.09
C ILE A 67 4.53 -5.38 2.31
N LEU A 68 5.25 -4.33 1.87
CA LEU A 68 4.76 -2.98 1.77
C LEU A 68 4.27 -2.74 0.34
N GLY A 69 2.96 -2.55 0.17
CA GLY A 69 2.37 -2.10 -1.08
C GLY A 69 2.14 -0.59 -1.08
N TYR A 70 2.20 0.03 -2.26
CA TYR A 70 1.91 1.45 -2.43
C TYR A 70 0.43 1.67 -2.75
N GLY A 71 -0.30 2.36 -1.87
CA GLY A 71 -1.70 2.72 -2.07
C GLY A 71 -1.86 4.00 -2.88
N CYS A 72 -2.44 3.91 -4.06
CA CYS A 72 -2.60 5.01 -5.02
C CYS A 72 -3.90 5.82 -4.82
N MET A 73 -4.59 5.65 -3.69
CA MET A 73 -5.88 6.30 -3.43
C MET A 73 -5.75 7.81 -3.17
N ARG A 74 -4.60 8.27 -2.67
CA ARG A 74 -4.39 9.66 -2.20
C ARG A 74 -3.15 10.25 -2.82
N TRP A 75 -3.15 10.35 -4.14
CA TRP A 75 -2.10 11.03 -4.86
C TRP A 75 -2.04 12.52 -4.49
N PRO A 76 -0.86 13.14 -4.47
CA PRO A 76 -0.70 14.56 -4.19
C PRO A 76 -1.43 15.42 -5.24
N MET A 77 -1.93 16.55 -4.76
CA MET A 77 -2.68 17.53 -5.55
C MET A 77 -1.91 18.85 -5.59
N ARG A 78 -2.07 19.58 -6.69
CA ARG A 78 -1.59 20.95 -6.85
C ARG A 78 -2.71 21.87 -7.37
N LYS A 79 -2.49 23.17 -7.32
CA LYS A 79 -3.36 24.11 -8.02
C LYS A 79 -2.98 24.16 -9.50
N GLY A 80 -3.93 23.84 -10.36
CA GLY A 80 -3.77 24.00 -11.80
C GLY A 80 -3.87 25.46 -12.23
N GLU A 81 -3.59 25.75 -13.50
CA GLU A 81 -3.60 27.09 -14.07
C GLU A 81 -4.97 27.80 -13.95
N ASN A 82 -6.04 27.03 -13.92
CA ASN A 82 -7.41 27.52 -13.74
C ASN A 82 -7.83 27.68 -12.27
N GLY A 83 -6.89 27.48 -11.31
CA GLY A 83 -7.10 27.54 -9.86
C GLY A 83 -7.82 26.33 -9.28
N ARG A 84 -8.17 25.32 -10.08
CA ARG A 84 -8.77 24.06 -9.60
C ARG A 84 -7.68 23.10 -9.13
N ASP A 85 -8.06 22.22 -8.20
CA ASP A 85 -7.17 21.15 -7.78
C ASP A 85 -7.03 20.09 -8.88
N GLU A 86 -5.80 19.74 -9.19
CA GLU A 86 -5.42 18.67 -10.13
C GLU A 86 -4.35 17.78 -9.51
N LEU A 87 -4.18 16.58 -10.04
CA LEU A 87 -3.11 15.69 -9.60
C LEU A 87 -1.74 16.27 -9.96
N ASP A 88 -0.84 16.27 -8.99
CA ASP A 88 0.55 16.67 -9.20
C ASP A 88 1.34 15.49 -9.76
N GLN A 89 1.34 15.35 -11.09
CA GLN A 89 1.97 14.21 -11.76
C GLN A 89 3.48 14.16 -11.53
N GLU A 90 4.16 15.30 -11.40
CA GLU A 90 5.60 15.34 -11.12
C GLU A 90 5.90 14.74 -9.75
N LYS A 91 5.13 15.18 -8.75
CA LYS A 91 5.26 14.65 -7.39
C LYS A 91 4.87 13.17 -7.28
N ILE A 92 3.87 12.73 -8.05
CA ILE A 92 3.50 11.31 -8.16
C ILE A 92 4.66 10.50 -8.73
N ASN A 93 5.31 11.00 -9.79
CA ASN A 93 6.46 10.34 -10.39
C ASN A 93 7.62 10.19 -9.41
N GLU A 94 7.97 11.24 -8.67
CA GLU A 94 8.99 11.21 -7.63
C GLU A 94 8.68 10.17 -6.55
N LEU A 95 7.43 10.13 -6.07
CA LEU A 95 7.00 9.18 -5.05
C LEU A 95 7.07 7.72 -5.53
N VAL A 96 6.71 7.47 -6.79
CA VAL A 96 6.83 6.14 -7.40
C VAL A 96 8.29 5.75 -7.56
N ASP A 97 9.14 6.64 -8.06
CA ASP A 97 10.58 6.41 -8.20
C ASP A 97 11.22 6.08 -6.85
N TYR A 98 10.90 6.85 -5.83
CA TYR A 98 11.37 6.61 -4.47
C TYR A 98 10.90 5.24 -3.94
N ALA A 99 9.63 4.92 -4.09
CA ALA A 99 9.08 3.65 -3.62
C ALA A 99 9.77 2.45 -4.29
N VAL A 100 9.96 2.52 -5.62
CA VAL A 100 10.65 1.45 -6.38
C VAL A 100 12.12 1.33 -5.98
N ALA A 101 12.82 2.46 -5.81
CA ALA A 101 14.22 2.49 -5.36
C ALA A 101 14.39 1.82 -3.98
N HIS A 102 13.36 1.87 -3.12
CA HIS A 102 13.33 1.24 -1.80
C HIS A 102 12.68 -0.16 -1.79
N GLY A 103 12.49 -0.76 -2.97
CA GLY A 103 12.08 -2.15 -3.12
C GLY A 103 10.58 -2.40 -3.09
N VAL A 104 9.74 -1.35 -3.08
CA VAL A 104 8.29 -1.52 -3.27
C VAL A 104 8.04 -1.94 -4.72
N ASN A 105 7.34 -3.06 -4.89
CA ASN A 105 6.99 -3.56 -6.21
C ASN A 105 5.50 -3.90 -6.38
N TYR A 106 4.63 -3.43 -5.48
CA TYR A 106 3.19 -3.65 -5.55
C TYR A 106 2.45 -2.31 -5.44
N PHE A 107 1.69 -1.95 -6.46
CA PHE A 107 0.93 -0.70 -6.55
C PHE A 107 -0.56 -0.99 -6.65
N ASP A 108 -1.34 -0.45 -5.70
CA ASP A 108 -2.77 -0.69 -5.59
C ASP A 108 -3.58 0.57 -5.94
N THR A 109 -4.39 0.48 -6.97
CA THR A 109 -5.25 1.57 -7.45
C THR A 109 -6.71 1.12 -7.61
N SER A 110 -7.55 1.99 -8.16
CA SER A 110 -8.94 1.72 -8.49
C SER A 110 -9.50 2.77 -9.46
N PRO A 111 -10.47 2.40 -10.31
CA PRO A 111 -11.17 3.34 -11.19
C PRO A 111 -11.83 4.53 -10.50
N VAL A 112 -12.16 4.42 -9.21
CA VAL A 112 -12.85 5.49 -8.44
C VAL A 112 -11.92 6.34 -7.58
N TYR A 113 -10.63 6.01 -7.50
CA TYR A 113 -9.68 6.77 -6.69
C TYR A 113 -9.35 8.12 -7.35
N CYS A 114 -9.07 9.13 -6.54
CA CYS A 114 -8.77 10.48 -7.01
C CYS A 114 -9.80 11.00 -8.04
N GLN A 115 -11.09 10.79 -7.74
CA GLN A 115 -12.20 11.21 -8.62
C GLN A 115 -12.11 10.59 -10.04
N GLY A 116 -11.62 9.36 -10.14
CA GLY A 116 -11.47 8.63 -11.39
C GLY A 116 -10.15 8.86 -12.14
N ASN A 117 -9.20 9.58 -11.54
CA ASN A 117 -7.93 9.91 -12.19
C ASN A 117 -6.73 9.08 -11.71
N SER A 118 -6.89 8.25 -10.67
CA SER A 118 -5.78 7.52 -10.07
C SER A 118 -5.14 6.52 -11.03
N GLU A 119 -5.91 5.72 -11.77
CA GLU A 119 -5.36 4.76 -12.72
C GLU A 119 -4.50 5.44 -13.79
N ARG A 120 -4.97 6.55 -14.36
CA ARG A 120 -4.19 7.32 -15.34
C ARG A 120 -2.88 7.84 -14.75
N ALA A 121 -2.93 8.46 -13.58
CA ALA A 121 -1.74 9.02 -12.93
C ALA A 121 -0.74 7.92 -12.54
N THR A 122 -1.23 6.80 -12.03
CA THR A 122 -0.44 5.62 -11.71
C THR A 122 0.20 5.03 -12.97
N GLY A 123 -0.58 4.90 -14.07
CA GLY A 123 -0.08 4.41 -15.35
C GLY A 123 1.05 5.27 -15.92
N ILE A 124 0.88 6.60 -15.91
CA ILE A 124 1.93 7.54 -16.35
C ILE A 124 3.21 7.37 -15.51
N ALA A 125 3.08 7.27 -14.19
CA ALA A 125 4.24 7.11 -13.33
C ALA A 125 4.96 5.77 -13.55
N LEU A 126 4.21 4.67 -13.63
CA LEU A 126 4.75 3.31 -13.79
C LEU A 126 5.27 3.03 -15.19
N SER A 127 4.78 3.70 -16.25
CA SER A 127 5.29 3.54 -17.62
C SER A 127 6.78 3.90 -17.77
N ARG A 128 7.34 4.60 -16.79
CA ARG A 128 8.77 4.96 -16.71
C ARG A 128 9.63 3.85 -16.10
N ILE A 129 9.00 2.86 -15.50
CA ILE A 129 9.62 1.72 -14.81
C ILE A 129 9.50 0.48 -15.69
N PRO A 130 10.54 -0.35 -15.84
CA PRO A 130 10.42 -1.61 -16.58
C PRO A 130 9.29 -2.48 -16.03
N ARG A 131 8.45 -3.02 -16.91
CA ARG A 131 7.19 -3.72 -16.54
C ARG A 131 7.40 -4.91 -15.61
N ASP A 132 8.54 -5.57 -15.71
CA ASP A 132 8.94 -6.73 -14.89
C ASP A 132 9.35 -6.34 -13.45
N LYS A 133 9.40 -5.06 -13.12
CA LYS A 133 9.82 -4.57 -11.80
C LYS A 133 8.67 -4.29 -10.85
N TYR A 134 7.42 -4.36 -11.31
CA TYR A 134 6.28 -4.08 -10.45
C TYR A 134 5.07 -4.96 -10.77
N PHE A 135 4.23 -5.10 -9.78
CA PHE A 135 2.88 -5.66 -9.88
C PHE A 135 1.86 -4.53 -9.73
N ILE A 136 0.83 -4.57 -10.55
CA ILE A 136 -0.26 -3.60 -10.50
C ILE A 136 -1.57 -4.29 -10.13
N ALA A 137 -2.25 -3.72 -9.13
CA ALA A 137 -3.56 -4.13 -8.69
C ALA A 137 -4.57 -3.01 -8.96
N THR A 138 -5.70 -3.36 -9.56
CA THR A 138 -6.87 -2.49 -9.63
C THR A 138 -8.13 -3.27 -9.28
N LYS A 139 -9.29 -2.63 -9.40
CA LYS A 139 -10.52 -3.18 -8.80
C LYS A 139 -11.73 -3.03 -9.71
N MET A 140 -12.59 -4.02 -9.71
CA MET A 140 -13.97 -3.86 -10.17
C MET A 140 -14.71 -2.95 -9.19
N SER A 141 -14.98 -1.72 -9.61
CA SER A 141 -15.60 -0.67 -8.79
C SER A 141 -16.98 -0.27 -9.32
N ASN A 142 -17.72 -1.24 -9.83
CA ASN A 142 -19.03 -1.01 -10.41
C ASN A 142 -20.10 -0.94 -9.30
N PHE A 143 -20.28 0.23 -8.67
CA PHE A 143 -21.15 0.41 -7.51
C PHE A 143 -22.59 0.84 -7.87
N SER A 144 -22.87 1.23 -9.08
CA SER A 144 -24.16 1.82 -9.46
C SER A 144 -24.79 1.21 -10.70
N ASN A 145 -24.03 0.55 -11.54
CA ASN A 145 -24.52 -0.09 -12.76
C ASN A 145 -23.93 -1.49 -12.89
N TYR A 146 -24.58 -2.44 -12.26
CA TYR A 146 -24.14 -3.84 -12.12
C TYR A 146 -24.33 -4.70 -13.38
N THR A 147 -24.43 -4.08 -14.56
CA THR A 147 -24.54 -4.86 -15.81
C THR A 147 -23.19 -5.44 -16.20
N ARG A 148 -23.25 -6.62 -16.84
CA ARG A 148 -22.05 -7.29 -17.38
C ARG A 148 -21.33 -6.40 -18.39
N GLU A 149 -22.06 -5.70 -19.23
CA GLU A 149 -21.55 -4.79 -20.25
C GLU A 149 -20.73 -3.65 -19.61
N ASN A 150 -21.27 -3.01 -18.57
CA ASN A 150 -20.58 -1.94 -17.86
C ASN A 150 -19.35 -2.45 -17.12
N SER A 151 -19.41 -3.64 -16.56
CA SER A 151 -18.25 -4.27 -15.90
C SER A 151 -17.11 -4.55 -16.91
N ILE A 152 -17.44 -5.03 -18.11
CA ILE A 152 -16.46 -5.24 -19.18
C ILE A 152 -15.86 -3.90 -19.66
N LEU A 153 -16.68 -2.85 -19.82
CA LEU A 153 -16.18 -1.53 -20.18
C LEU A 153 -15.21 -0.98 -19.13
N MET A 154 -15.56 -1.08 -17.86
CA MET A 154 -14.68 -0.66 -16.75
C MET A 154 -13.37 -1.45 -16.75
N TYR A 155 -13.44 -2.76 -16.88
CA TYR A 155 -12.28 -3.64 -16.96
C TYR A 155 -11.33 -3.24 -18.11
N ASN A 156 -11.85 -3.08 -19.33
CA ASN A 156 -11.05 -2.70 -20.49
C ASN A 156 -10.44 -1.30 -20.33
N ARG A 157 -11.22 -0.36 -19.77
CA ARG A 157 -10.73 1.00 -19.53
C ARG A 157 -9.56 1.06 -18.54
N SER A 158 -9.50 0.15 -17.57
CA SER A 158 -8.37 0.08 -16.64
C SER A 158 -7.05 -0.18 -17.37
N PHE A 159 -7.01 -1.06 -18.38
CA PHE A 159 -5.80 -1.29 -19.20
C PHE A 159 -5.36 -0.04 -19.93
N GLU A 160 -6.31 0.68 -20.53
CA GLU A 160 -6.02 1.93 -21.25
C GLU A 160 -5.44 3.00 -20.32
N LEU A 161 -6.06 3.20 -19.16
CA LEU A 161 -5.65 4.21 -18.18
C LEU A 161 -4.32 3.88 -17.52
N LEU A 162 -4.10 2.62 -17.19
CA LEU A 162 -2.87 2.12 -16.60
C LEU A 162 -1.74 1.97 -17.62
N GLN A 163 -2.04 1.99 -18.93
CA GLN A 163 -1.08 1.83 -20.03
C GLN A 163 -0.33 0.50 -19.96
N VAL A 164 -1.04 -0.59 -19.67
CA VAL A 164 -0.47 -1.95 -19.52
C VAL A 164 -1.25 -2.96 -20.33
N ASP A 165 -0.57 -4.01 -20.80
CA ASP A 165 -1.18 -5.16 -21.44
C ASP A 165 -1.62 -6.25 -20.46
N THR A 166 -1.14 -6.15 -19.21
CA THR A 166 -1.44 -7.11 -18.15
C THR A 166 -1.68 -6.38 -16.82
N ILE A 167 -2.78 -6.71 -16.16
CA ILE A 167 -3.05 -6.34 -14.75
C ILE A 167 -2.77 -7.60 -13.92
N ASP A 168 -1.85 -7.50 -12.97
CA ASP A 168 -1.37 -8.67 -12.21
C ASP A 168 -2.42 -9.14 -11.18
N TYR A 169 -3.13 -8.19 -10.56
CA TYR A 169 -4.15 -8.46 -9.54
C TYR A 169 -5.41 -7.65 -9.81
N TYR A 170 -6.52 -8.33 -10.02
CA TYR A 170 -7.82 -7.69 -10.21
C TYR A 170 -8.76 -8.07 -9.08
N LEU A 171 -9.17 -7.08 -8.28
CA LEU A 171 -9.88 -7.27 -7.04
C LEU A 171 -11.37 -6.91 -7.20
N LEU A 172 -12.24 -7.49 -6.37
CA LEU A 172 -13.59 -6.99 -6.17
C LEU A 172 -13.56 -5.89 -5.11
N HIS A 173 -14.11 -4.70 -5.45
CA HIS A 173 -13.96 -3.52 -4.62
C HIS A 173 -15.07 -3.42 -3.57
N ASN A 174 -14.68 -3.28 -2.29
CA ASN A 174 -15.58 -2.99 -1.19
C ASN A 174 -16.72 -4.03 -1.05
N LEU A 175 -16.35 -5.29 -0.94
CA LEU A 175 -17.29 -6.37 -0.68
C LEU A 175 -18.00 -6.13 0.67
N GLY A 176 -19.27 -5.76 0.60
CA GLY A 176 -20.15 -5.63 1.75
C GLY A 176 -20.89 -6.94 2.05
N ASN A 177 -21.93 -6.84 2.88
CA ASN A 177 -22.83 -7.97 3.17
C ASN A 177 -23.77 -8.29 1.99
N ASP A 178 -23.84 -7.43 0.99
CA ASP A 178 -24.67 -7.61 -0.20
C ASP A 178 -23.80 -8.00 -1.40
N ILE A 179 -23.76 -9.30 -1.67
CA ILE A 179 -23.03 -9.90 -2.79
C ILE A 179 -23.66 -9.63 -4.16
N ARG A 180 -24.86 -9.00 -4.22
CA ARG A 180 -25.53 -8.66 -5.49
C ARG A 180 -24.84 -7.55 -6.27
N SER A 181 -23.79 -6.95 -5.71
CA SER A 181 -22.98 -5.90 -6.35
C SER A 181 -21.93 -6.45 -7.32
N PHE A 182 -21.90 -7.78 -7.58
CA PHE A 182 -20.90 -8.45 -8.39
C PHE A 182 -21.49 -9.49 -9.31
#